data_99d9194a59058dd6636f0954dcc42702
#
_entry.id   99d9194a59058dd6636f0954dcc42702
#
_cell.length_a   1.000
_cell.length_b   1.000
_cell.length_c   1.000
_cell.angle_alpha   90.00
_cell.angle_beta   90.00
_cell.angle_gamma   90.00
#
_symmetry.space_group_name_H-M   'P 1'
#
loop_
_entity.id
_entity.type
_entity.pdbx_description
1 polymer ?
#
loop_
_entity_poly.entity_id
_entity_poly.type
_entity_poly.pdbx_seq_one_letter_code
_entity_poly.pdbx_strand_id
1 'polypeptide(L)'
;MTSRTGTVCCVRAVIQRAIDASVTVDGSTIGAFEGSGLVVLIGITHGDTPTIAARMADKIHGLRIFDAHHAPEGVCVPPGSPRELSAGELGLPVLVISQFTLYADTRKGRRPTWDNAAPGQVAAPLVEAVIAALRALGTEVATGIFGADMKVNFTNDGPITIIIDVD
;
A
#
# COMPACT_ATOMS: atom_id res chain seq x y z
N MET A 1 -9.71 -16.74 29.70
CA MET A 1 -10.08 -15.66 28.74
C MET A 1 -9.13 -14.48 28.97
N THR A 2 -7.98 -14.50 28.35
CA THR A 2 -6.97 -13.44 28.46
C THR A 2 -7.31 -12.33 27.46
N SER A 3 -7.81 -11.21 27.96
CA SER A 3 -7.99 -9.97 27.20
C SER A 3 -6.60 -9.50 26.74
N ARG A 4 -6.30 -9.64 25.45
CA ARG A 4 -5.17 -8.95 24.81
C ARG A 4 -5.56 -7.48 24.60
N THR A 5 -5.46 -6.69 25.65
CA THR A 5 -5.39 -5.22 25.58
C THR A 5 -3.94 -4.81 25.38
N GLY A 6 -3.31 -5.30 24.32
CA GLY A 6 -2.07 -4.73 23.82
C GLY A 6 -2.42 -3.82 22.65
N THR A 7 -1.99 -2.58 22.66
CA THR A 7 -1.95 -1.73 21.47
C THR A 7 -1.14 -2.51 20.46
N VAL A 8 -1.81 -3.07 19.45
CA VAL A 8 -1.13 -3.77 18.36
C VAL A 8 -0.51 -2.66 17.52
N CYS A 9 0.81 -2.43 17.71
CA CYS A 9 1.59 -1.59 16.82
C CYS A 9 1.71 -2.37 15.51
N CYS A 10 1.02 -1.96 14.48
CA CYS A 10 1.19 -2.56 13.16
C CYS A 10 0.90 -1.53 12.07
N VAL A 11 1.79 -1.39 11.13
CA VAL A 11 1.47 -0.71 9.87
C VAL A 11 0.47 -1.59 9.11
N ARG A 12 -0.66 -1.03 8.72
CA ARG A 12 -1.68 -1.72 7.94
C ARG A 12 -1.66 -1.27 6.50
N ALA A 13 -1.68 -2.23 5.59
CA ALA A 13 -1.85 -1.96 4.16
C ALA A 13 -3.08 -2.68 3.61
N VAL A 14 -3.82 -1.99 2.74
CA VAL A 14 -4.75 -2.62 1.79
C VAL A 14 -4.09 -2.56 0.43
N ILE A 15 -3.79 -3.72 -0.12
CA ILE A 15 -3.08 -3.88 -1.39
C ILE A 15 -4.07 -4.40 -2.42
N GLN A 16 -4.14 -3.72 -3.56
CA GLN A 16 -4.98 -4.11 -4.68
C GLN A 16 -4.14 -4.23 -5.94
N ARG A 17 -4.24 -5.37 -6.62
CA ARG A 17 -3.67 -5.51 -7.96
C ARG A 17 -4.47 -4.61 -8.90
N ALA A 18 -3.79 -3.78 -9.66
CA ALA A 18 -4.42 -2.71 -10.41
C ALA A 18 -3.93 -2.63 -11.85
N ILE A 19 -4.77 -2.07 -12.70
CA ILE A 19 -4.44 -1.63 -14.04
C ILE A 19 -4.78 -0.15 -14.12
N ASP A 20 -3.84 0.67 -14.63
CA ASP A 20 -4.00 2.11 -14.90
C ASP A 20 -4.48 2.88 -13.66
N ALA A 21 -3.59 3.16 -12.74
CA ALA A 21 -3.94 3.87 -11.52
C ALA A 21 -3.52 5.34 -11.56
N SER A 22 -4.35 6.19 -10.96
CA SER A 22 -4.05 7.61 -10.79
C SER A 22 -4.67 8.17 -9.52
N VAL A 23 -4.04 9.19 -8.96
CA VAL A 23 -4.57 9.99 -7.87
C VAL A 23 -4.60 11.46 -8.25
N THR A 24 -5.73 12.11 -8.01
CA THR A 24 -5.92 13.53 -8.27
C THR A 24 -6.24 14.29 -6.99
N VAL A 25 -5.74 15.52 -6.91
CA VAL A 25 -6.04 16.50 -5.85
C VAL A 25 -6.43 17.80 -6.54
N ASP A 26 -7.54 18.39 -6.19
CA ASP A 26 -8.07 19.64 -6.79
C ASP A 26 -8.09 19.62 -8.32
N GLY A 27 -8.45 18.46 -8.90
CA GLY A 27 -8.54 18.25 -10.34
C GLY A 27 -7.21 18.01 -11.06
N SER A 28 -6.08 18.07 -10.37
CA SER A 28 -4.75 17.81 -10.94
C SER A 28 -4.27 16.41 -10.60
N THR A 29 -3.74 15.68 -11.58
CA THR A 29 -3.10 14.38 -11.34
C THR A 29 -1.77 14.58 -10.63
N ILE A 30 -1.62 13.96 -9.45
CA ILE A 30 -0.44 14.07 -8.59
C ILE A 30 0.49 12.86 -8.79
N GLY A 31 -0.08 11.68 -8.94
CA GLY A 31 0.66 10.45 -9.18
C GLY A 31 -0.17 9.52 -10.05
N ALA A 32 0.51 8.74 -10.90
CA ALA A 32 -0.12 7.76 -11.76
C ALA A 32 0.86 6.70 -12.23
N PHE A 33 0.34 5.57 -12.70
CA PHE A 33 1.06 4.61 -13.53
C PHE A 33 0.11 4.01 -14.58
N GLU A 34 0.67 3.55 -15.68
CA GLU A 34 -0.04 2.83 -16.73
C GLU A 34 0.29 1.34 -16.70
N GLY A 35 -0.63 0.50 -17.18
CA GLY A 35 -0.48 -0.95 -17.18
C GLY A 35 -0.66 -1.57 -15.80
N SER A 36 -0.05 -2.75 -15.60
CA SER A 36 -0.15 -3.51 -14.36
C SER A 36 0.67 -2.88 -13.23
N GLY A 37 0.15 -2.95 -12.01
CA GLY A 37 0.84 -2.45 -10.82
C GLY A 37 0.04 -2.71 -9.54
N LEU A 38 0.43 -2.06 -8.45
CA LEU A 38 -0.26 -2.12 -7.17
C LEU A 38 -0.79 -0.75 -6.76
N VAL A 39 -2.01 -0.70 -6.26
CA VAL A 39 -2.51 0.40 -5.43
C VAL A 39 -2.44 -0.05 -3.98
N VAL A 40 -1.76 0.73 -3.13
CA VAL A 40 -1.51 0.41 -1.74
C VAL A 40 -1.98 1.55 -0.85
N LEU A 41 -3.01 1.28 -0.06
CA LEU A 41 -3.50 2.18 0.98
C LEU A 41 -2.78 1.87 2.28
N ILE A 42 -2.11 2.87 2.89
CA ILE A 42 -1.30 2.70 4.11
C ILE A 42 -1.96 3.42 5.28
N GLY A 43 -2.26 2.67 6.34
CA GLY A 43 -2.65 3.19 7.65
C GLY A 43 -1.52 3.04 8.66
N ILE A 44 -1.32 4.07 9.48
CA ILE A 44 -0.34 4.11 10.56
C ILE A 44 -1.08 4.23 11.89
N THR A 45 -0.64 3.46 12.89
CA THR A 45 -1.18 3.52 14.24
C THR A 45 -0.13 3.99 15.25
N HIS A 46 -0.57 4.18 16.49
CA HIS A 46 0.32 4.58 17.59
C HIS A 46 1.37 3.48 17.85
N GLY A 47 2.61 3.89 18.00
CA GLY A 47 3.73 2.97 18.28
C GLY A 47 4.38 2.35 17.06
N ASP A 48 3.89 2.60 15.85
CA ASP A 48 4.59 2.21 14.64
C ASP A 48 5.97 2.88 14.53
N THR A 49 6.90 2.20 13.90
CA THR A 49 8.31 2.61 13.82
C THR A 49 8.81 2.56 12.37
N PRO A 50 9.92 3.26 12.05
CA PRO A 50 10.56 3.15 10.73
C PRO A 50 10.96 1.70 10.37
N THR A 51 11.31 0.87 11.35
CA THR A 51 11.63 -0.54 11.13
C THR A 51 10.40 -1.32 10.65
N ILE A 52 9.23 -1.08 11.25
CA ILE A 52 7.97 -1.69 10.82
C ILE A 52 7.59 -1.20 9.41
N ALA A 53 7.79 0.10 9.14
CA ALA A 53 7.56 0.68 7.80
C ALA A 53 8.43 0.01 6.72
N ALA A 54 9.71 -0.23 7.01
CA ALA A 54 10.61 -0.94 6.09
C ALA A 54 10.16 -2.39 5.85
N ARG A 55 9.75 -3.11 6.89
CA ARG A 55 9.18 -4.47 6.76
C ARG A 55 7.90 -4.50 5.93
N MET A 56 7.05 -3.46 6.03
CA MET A 56 5.87 -3.32 5.17
C MET A 56 6.28 -3.15 3.71
N ALA A 57 7.29 -2.34 3.42
CA ALA A 57 7.82 -2.17 2.07
C ALA A 57 8.32 -3.50 1.47
N ASP A 58 9.07 -4.29 2.24
CA ASP A 58 9.52 -5.63 1.83
C ASP A 58 8.33 -6.55 1.50
N LYS A 59 7.28 -6.51 2.32
CA LYS A 59 6.05 -7.28 2.07
C LYS A 59 5.35 -6.86 0.79
N ILE A 60 5.20 -5.55 0.54
CA ILE A 60 4.58 -5.03 -0.68
C ILE A 60 5.39 -5.42 -1.91
N HIS A 61 6.71 -5.20 -1.88
CA HIS A 61 7.63 -5.50 -2.98
C HIS A 61 7.64 -6.99 -3.35
N GLY A 62 7.64 -7.87 -2.34
CA GLY A 62 7.76 -9.32 -2.51
C GLY A 62 6.43 -10.09 -2.61
N LEU A 63 5.27 -9.41 -2.53
CA LEU A 63 3.97 -10.08 -2.55
C LEU A 63 3.67 -10.68 -3.91
N ARG A 64 3.54 -12.02 -3.98
CA ARG A 64 3.35 -12.77 -5.22
C ARG A 64 1.88 -12.92 -5.58
N ILE A 65 1.36 -11.96 -6.32
CA ILE A 65 -0.04 -11.91 -6.78
C ILE A 65 -0.16 -11.58 -8.27
N PHE A 66 0.94 -11.66 -9.00
CA PHE A 66 1.00 -11.51 -10.45
C PHE A 66 1.38 -12.83 -11.11
N ASP A 67 1.23 -12.89 -12.41
CA ASP A 67 1.76 -13.96 -13.27
C ASP A 67 2.47 -13.35 -14.48
N ALA A 68 2.97 -14.19 -15.38
CA ALA A 68 3.72 -13.76 -16.55
C ALA A 68 2.94 -12.81 -17.50
N HIS A 69 1.60 -12.84 -17.47
CA HIS A 69 0.77 -11.97 -18.32
C HIS A 69 0.79 -10.51 -17.87
N HIS A 70 1.19 -10.25 -16.63
CA HIS A 70 1.32 -8.90 -16.09
C HIS A 70 2.68 -8.27 -16.36
N ALA A 71 3.62 -9.03 -16.92
CA ALA A 71 4.95 -8.51 -17.23
C ALA A 71 4.85 -7.33 -18.22
N PRO A 72 5.57 -6.23 -17.96
CA PRO A 72 5.64 -5.12 -18.90
C PRO A 72 6.20 -5.55 -20.25
N GLU A 73 5.91 -4.79 -21.32
CA GLU A 73 6.46 -5.04 -22.64
C GLU A 73 8.00 -5.05 -22.59
N GLY A 74 8.59 -6.09 -23.16
CA GLY A 74 10.05 -6.28 -23.16
C GLY A 74 10.62 -6.97 -21.92
N VAL A 75 9.83 -7.22 -20.88
CA VAL A 75 10.25 -8.04 -19.73
C VAL A 75 10.01 -9.51 -20.05
N CYS A 76 11.08 -10.27 -20.16
CA CYS A 76 11.02 -11.71 -20.40
C CYS A 76 10.95 -12.46 -19.06
N VAL A 77 9.85 -13.17 -18.84
CA VAL A 77 9.74 -14.13 -17.75
C VAL A 77 10.31 -15.47 -18.21
N PRO A 78 11.42 -15.97 -17.60
CA PRO A 78 12.06 -17.20 -18.05
C PRO A 78 11.12 -18.41 -17.96
N PRO A 79 11.19 -19.35 -18.91
CA PRO A 79 10.48 -20.63 -18.82
C PRO A 79 10.84 -21.35 -17.51
N GLY A 80 9.83 -21.84 -16.78
CA GLY A 80 10.02 -22.49 -15.49
C GLY A 80 10.05 -21.55 -14.26
N SER A 81 9.84 -20.24 -14.47
CA SER A 81 9.60 -19.30 -13.35
C SER A 81 8.40 -19.73 -12.52
N PRO A 82 8.34 -19.33 -11.22
CA PRO A 82 7.17 -19.57 -10.40
C PRO A 82 5.90 -19.06 -11.07
N ARG A 83 4.79 -19.77 -10.87
CA ARG A 83 3.49 -19.37 -11.44
C ARG A 83 3.02 -18.02 -10.92
N GLU A 84 3.37 -17.70 -9.67
CA GLU A 84 3.03 -16.44 -8.99
C GLU A 84 4.31 -15.62 -8.82
N LEU A 85 4.25 -14.37 -9.25
CA LEU A 85 5.34 -13.41 -9.26
C LEU A 85 4.97 -12.18 -8.45
N SER A 86 5.97 -11.46 -7.94
CA SER A 86 5.79 -10.20 -7.23
C SER A 86 5.94 -8.98 -8.14
N ALA A 87 5.47 -7.82 -7.66
CA ALA A 87 5.72 -6.56 -8.34
C ALA A 87 7.22 -6.29 -8.50
N GLY A 88 8.04 -6.64 -7.49
CA GLY A 88 9.48 -6.49 -7.53
C GLY A 88 10.14 -7.38 -8.59
N GLU A 89 9.73 -8.64 -8.73
CA GLU A 89 10.26 -9.56 -9.75
C GLU A 89 9.93 -9.11 -11.18
N LEU A 90 8.77 -8.44 -11.37
CA LEU A 90 8.33 -7.94 -12.68
C LEU A 90 8.70 -6.48 -12.95
N GLY A 91 9.25 -5.77 -11.97
CA GLY A 91 9.54 -4.34 -12.09
C GLY A 91 8.29 -3.46 -12.21
N LEU A 92 7.16 -3.89 -11.60
CA LEU A 92 5.88 -3.19 -11.67
C LEU A 92 5.80 -2.01 -10.71
N PRO A 93 5.11 -0.91 -11.09
CA PRO A 93 4.95 0.27 -10.27
C PRO A 93 3.98 0.05 -9.10
N VAL A 94 4.13 0.90 -8.08
CA VAL A 94 3.26 0.95 -6.91
C VAL A 94 2.77 2.37 -6.68
N LEU A 95 1.45 2.57 -6.57
CA LEU A 95 0.84 3.82 -6.11
C LEU A 95 0.55 3.73 -4.62
N VAL A 96 1.26 4.52 -3.80
CA VAL A 96 1.09 4.55 -2.34
C VAL A 96 0.22 5.73 -1.93
N ILE A 97 -0.85 5.45 -1.19
CA ILE A 97 -1.82 6.42 -0.68
C ILE A 97 -1.91 6.31 0.84
N SER A 98 -1.75 7.40 1.56
CA SER A 98 -2.01 7.44 3.00
C SER A 98 -3.51 7.31 3.29
N GLN A 99 -3.89 6.43 4.23
CA GLN A 99 -5.28 6.10 4.52
C GLN A 99 -5.49 5.85 6.02
N PHE A 100 -5.63 6.91 6.81
CA PHE A 100 -5.84 6.80 8.26
C PHE A 100 -7.14 6.08 8.63
N THR A 101 -8.14 6.10 7.73
CA THR A 101 -9.43 5.44 7.93
C THR A 101 -9.35 3.92 8.02
N LEU A 102 -8.20 3.30 7.70
CA LEU A 102 -7.95 1.87 7.94
C LEU A 102 -7.94 1.54 9.44
N TYR A 103 -7.78 2.55 10.30
CA TYR A 103 -7.87 2.44 11.76
C TYR A 103 -9.21 2.96 12.32
N ALA A 104 -10.26 2.99 11.49
CA ALA A 104 -11.60 3.31 11.96
C ALA A 104 -12.10 2.31 12.99
N ASP A 105 -12.64 2.79 14.11
CA ASP A 105 -13.41 1.98 15.05
C ASP A 105 -14.92 2.20 14.80
N THR A 106 -15.60 1.14 14.40
CA THR A 106 -17.04 1.13 14.09
C THR A 106 -17.83 0.26 15.05
N ARG A 107 -17.23 -0.23 16.15
CA ARG A 107 -17.87 -1.14 17.11
C ARG A 107 -19.00 -0.50 17.90
N LYS A 108 -18.97 0.83 18.07
CA LYS A 108 -19.99 1.57 18.80
C LYS A 108 -20.72 2.55 17.89
N GLY A 109 -22.01 2.24 17.61
CA GLY A 109 -22.86 3.14 16.83
C GLY A 109 -22.58 3.12 15.33
N ARG A 110 -23.05 4.18 14.64
CA ARG A 110 -22.97 4.31 13.18
C ARG A 110 -21.88 5.29 12.71
N ARG A 111 -21.27 6.01 13.65
CA ARG A 111 -20.24 7.01 13.37
C ARG A 111 -18.88 6.41 13.69
N PRO A 112 -17.97 6.28 12.71
CA PRO A 112 -16.60 5.83 12.96
C PRO A 112 -15.86 6.80 13.90
N THR A 113 -14.94 6.27 14.71
CA THR A 113 -13.93 7.06 15.43
C THR A 113 -12.54 6.72 14.91
N TRP A 114 -11.59 7.61 15.12
CA TRP A 114 -10.25 7.56 14.54
C TRP A 114 -9.15 7.45 15.61
N ASP A 115 -9.52 7.11 16.84
CA ASP A 115 -8.62 7.11 18.01
C ASP A 115 -7.43 6.14 17.84
N ASN A 116 -7.59 5.11 17.01
CA ASN A 116 -6.52 4.15 16.73
C ASN A 116 -5.55 4.61 15.62
N ALA A 117 -5.89 5.65 14.86
CA ALA A 117 -4.99 6.20 13.86
C ALA A 117 -3.94 7.10 14.51
N ALA A 118 -2.68 6.99 14.10
CA ALA A 118 -1.65 7.91 14.53
C ALA A 118 -1.94 9.35 14.04
N PRO A 119 -1.61 10.37 14.83
CA PRO A 119 -1.73 11.76 14.38
C PRO A 119 -0.81 12.03 13.19
N GLY A 120 -1.20 12.99 12.33
CA GLY A 120 -0.49 13.26 11.07
C GLY A 120 1.01 13.53 11.22
N GLN A 121 1.42 14.16 12.33
CA GLN A 121 2.84 14.43 12.63
C GLN A 121 3.67 13.13 12.80
N VAL A 122 3.04 12.04 13.24
CA VAL A 122 3.65 10.72 13.39
C VAL A 122 3.47 9.89 12.11
N ALA A 123 2.28 9.95 11.53
CA ALA A 123 1.93 9.12 10.38
C ALA A 123 2.67 9.54 9.09
N ALA A 124 2.77 10.85 8.80
CA ALA A 124 3.38 11.31 7.56
C ALA A 124 4.84 10.83 7.38
N PRO A 125 5.75 10.98 8.38
CA PRO A 125 7.12 10.46 8.24
C PRO A 125 7.19 8.94 8.07
N LEU A 126 6.24 8.17 8.63
CA LEU A 126 6.24 6.72 8.52
C LEU A 126 5.70 6.26 7.15
N VAL A 127 4.73 6.96 6.57
CA VAL A 127 4.31 6.72 5.17
C VAL A 127 5.47 7.02 4.23
N GLU A 128 6.18 8.13 4.42
CA GLU A 128 7.39 8.45 3.65
C GLU A 128 8.50 7.39 3.83
N ALA A 129 8.63 6.80 5.02
CA ALA A 129 9.58 5.71 5.26
C ALA A 129 9.23 4.46 4.44
N VAL A 130 7.95 4.10 4.31
CA VAL A 130 7.49 3.01 3.42
C VAL A 130 7.85 3.32 1.96
N ILE A 131 7.56 4.54 1.50
CA ILE A 131 7.85 5.00 0.12
C ILE A 131 9.36 4.94 -0.16
N ALA A 132 10.16 5.48 0.75
CA ALA A 132 11.63 5.49 0.62
C ALA A 132 12.20 4.06 0.58
N ALA A 133 11.68 3.16 1.43
CA ALA A 133 12.10 1.76 1.45
C ALA A 133 11.73 1.03 0.15
N LEU A 134 10.52 1.24 -0.40
CA LEU A 134 10.12 0.69 -1.70
C LEU A 134 11.05 1.18 -2.83
N ARG A 135 11.36 2.47 -2.86
CA ARG A 135 12.30 3.04 -3.84
C ARG A 135 13.71 2.46 -3.70
N ALA A 136 14.17 2.25 -2.46
CA ALA A 136 15.46 1.60 -2.18
C ALA A 136 15.53 0.15 -2.67
N LEU A 137 14.39 -0.55 -2.74
CA LEU A 137 14.25 -1.89 -3.34
C LEU A 137 14.18 -1.85 -4.88
N GLY A 138 14.22 -0.67 -5.50
CA GLY A 138 14.15 -0.50 -6.94
C GLY A 138 12.72 -0.38 -7.49
N THR A 139 11.70 -0.28 -6.64
CA THR A 139 10.31 -0.11 -7.08
C THR A 139 10.07 1.32 -7.57
N GLU A 140 9.42 1.47 -8.72
CA GLU A 140 8.85 2.75 -9.14
C GLU A 140 7.64 3.08 -8.28
N VAL A 141 7.66 4.22 -7.57
CA VAL A 141 6.62 4.60 -6.61
C VAL A 141 6.01 5.94 -6.99
N ALA A 142 4.73 5.90 -7.38
CA ALA A 142 3.85 7.06 -7.45
C ALA A 142 3.17 7.28 -6.09
N THR A 143 2.86 8.53 -5.77
CA THR A 143 2.29 8.90 -4.45
C THR A 143 1.17 9.91 -4.59
N GLY A 144 0.29 9.96 -3.60
CA GLY A 144 -0.61 11.07 -3.35
C GLY A 144 0.03 12.18 -2.51
N ILE A 145 -0.79 13.04 -1.94
CA ILE A 145 -0.40 14.10 -0.99
C ILE A 145 -0.99 13.76 0.37
N PHE A 146 -0.14 13.64 1.39
CA PHE A 146 -0.58 13.34 2.75
C PHE A 146 -1.57 14.39 3.25
N GLY A 147 -2.73 13.93 3.75
CA GLY A 147 -3.77 14.80 4.32
C GLY A 147 -4.65 15.53 3.32
N ALA A 148 -4.41 15.40 2.01
CA ALA A 148 -5.26 16.00 0.98
C ALA A 148 -6.54 15.18 0.73
N ASP A 149 -7.56 15.84 0.17
CA ASP A 149 -8.72 15.15 -0.41
C ASP A 149 -8.34 14.58 -1.78
N MET A 150 -8.15 13.27 -1.82
CA MET A 150 -7.66 12.55 -3.00
C MET A 150 -8.79 11.78 -3.67
N LYS A 151 -8.79 11.80 -5.01
CA LYS A 151 -9.61 10.91 -5.83
C LYS A 151 -8.68 9.87 -6.46
N VAL A 152 -8.85 8.61 -6.07
CA VAL A 152 -8.04 7.49 -6.55
C VAL A 152 -8.84 6.71 -7.57
N ASN A 153 -8.31 6.60 -8.79
CA ASN A 153 -8.93 5.86 -9.89
C ASN A 153 -8.02 4.71 -10.31
N PHE A 154 -8.58 3.54 -10.47
CA PHE A 154 -7.89 2.35 -11.01
C PHE A 154 -8.91 1.25 -11.31
N THR A 155 -8.51 0.30 -12.14
CA THR A 155 -9.22 -0.97 -12.29
C THR A 155 -8.61 -1.97 -11.31
N ASN A 156 -9.43 -2.51 -10.39
CA ASN A 156 -8.98 -3.63 -9.54
C ASN A 156 -8.99 -4.91 -10.39
N ASP A 157 -7.80 -5.39 -10.71
CA ASP A 157 -7.61 -6.52 -11.59
C ASP A 157 -7.73 -7.84 -10.84
N GLY A 158 -8.68 -8.68 -11.30
CA GLY A 158 -8.84 -10.02 -10.77
C GLY A 158 -10.20 -10.35 -10.14
N PRO A 159 -10.89 -9.59 -9.24
CA PRO A 159 -10.30 -8.61 -8.33
C PRO A 159 -9.39 -9.27 -7.30
N ILE A 160 -8.28 -8.64 -6.99
CA ILE A 160 -7.40 -9.05 -5.89
C ILE A 160 -7.23 -7.89 -4.93
N THR A 161 -7.63 -8.11 -3.69
CA THR A 161 -7.52 -7.18 -2.56
C THR A 161 -7.03 -7.93 -1.34
N ILE A 162 -5.91 -7.51 -0.76
CA ILE A 162 -5.27 -8.17 0.37
C ILE A 162 -5.02 -7.14 1.47
N ILE A 163 -5.30 -7.52 2.71
CA ILE A 163 -4.99 -6.73 3.90
C ILE A 163 -3.76 -7.35 4.55
N ILE A 164 -2.75 -6.54 4.84
CA ILE A 164 -1.53 -6.94 5.54
C ILE A 164 -1.35 -6.06 6.76
N ASP A 165 -1.09 -6.67 7.89
CA ASP A 165 -0.65 -6.04 9.12
C ASP A 165 0.80 -6.47 9.40
N VAL A 166 1.69 -5.53 9.68
CA VAL A 166 3.11 -5.77 10.03
C VAL A 166 3.42 -5.13 11.37
N ASP A 167 3.84 -5.93 12.32
CA ASP A 167 4.26 -5.59 13.69
C ASP A 167 5.78 -5.71 13.90
#